data_e4282096ae31e29a710bcba7cd1742d7
#
_entry.id   e4282096ae31e29a710bcba7cd1742d7
#
_cell.length_a   1.000
_cell.length_b   1.000
_cell.length_c   1.000
_cell.angle_alpha   90.00
_cell.angle_beta   90.00
_cell.angle_gamma   90.00
#
_symmetry.space_group_name_H-M   'P 1'
#
loop_
_entity.id
_entity.type
_entity.pdbx_description
1 polymer ?
#
loop_
_entity_poly.entity_id
_entity_poly.type
_entity_poly.pdbx_seq_one_letter_code
_entity_poly.pdbx_strand_id
1 'polypeptide(L)'
;DDESRKVVNLLEQDDVKENLNYLHKWYVDGIINPDANVVTDAGKGAIFSTGQGWPAAAESWAFGQGIEKYDVTKVFGPLYTTETIQGSMNAVSANSNYKAEALKVLQLMNTDAKFRNMCAFGTEGNFMQYEEDGTVTKLRDDWVWPTYTQGTFFILATQSDGDPDAWEQVKEQNESATSSTCLGFVFDPEPVQNEIANVNTAWEKYNNE
;
A
#
# COMPACT_ATOMS: atom_id res chain seq x y z
N ASP A 1 5.87 -5.81 17.64
CA ASP A 1 6.85 -6.91 17.71
C ASP A 1 7.66 -6.82 19.00
N ASP A 2 7.74 -7.92 19.74
CA ASP A 2 8.71 -8.08 20.80
C ASP A 2 9.85 -9.03 20.38
N GLU A 3 10.95 -8.98 21.07
CA GLU A 3 12.12 -9.81 20.75
C GLU A 3 11.96 -11.30 21.15
N SER A 4 10.88 -11.65 21.83
CA SER A 4 10.65 -13.02 22.33
C SER A 4 10.39 -14.02 21.19
N ARG A 5 9.92 -13.55 20.04
CA ARG A 5 9.49 -14.39 18.90
C ARG A 5 8.44 -15.44 19.28
N LYS A 6 7.71 -15.20 20.35
CA LYS A 6 6.64 -16.08 20.79
C LYS A 6 5.37 -15.79 19.99
N VAL A 7 4.84 -16.81 19.37
CA VAL A 7 3.51 -16.72 18.72
C VAL A 7 2.44 -16.77 19.81
N VAL A 8 1.55 -15.80 19.80
CA VAL A 8 0.43 -15.68 20.75
C VAL A 8 -0.88 -15.54 20.01
N ASN A 9 -1.98 -15.94 20.64
CA ASN A 9 -3.30 -15.66 20.11
C ASN A 9 -3.60 -14.18 20.30
N LEU A 10 -3.78 -13.47 19.19
CA LEU A 10 -4.03 -12.01 19.18
C LEU A 10 -5.27 -11.65 20.01
N LEU A 11 -6.36 -12.41 19.85
CA LEU A 11 -7.63 -12.14 20.54
C LEU A 11 -7.61 -12.41 22.05
N GLU A 12 -6.56 -13.07 22.55
CA GLU A 12 -6.37 -13.30 23.98
C GLU A 12 -5.55 -12.20 24.67
N GLN A 13 -4.95 -11.30 23.89
CA GLN A 13 -4.15 -10.20 24.43
C GLN A 13 -5.04 -9.13 25.06
N ASP A 14 -4.66 -8.63 26.23
CA ASP A 14 -5.50 -7.70 26.99
C ASP A 14 -5.62 -6.33 26.30
N ASP A 15 -4.56 -5.83 25.68
CA ASP A 15 -4.56 -4.60 24.89
C ASP A 15 -5.48 -4.71 23.65
N VAL A 16 -5.52 -5.87 23.01
CA VAL A 16 -6.44 -6.12 21.89
C VAL A 16 -7.89 -6.13 22.35
N LYS A 17 -8.18 -6.81 23.47
CA LYS A 17 -9.52 -6.80 24.09
C LYS A 17 -9.97 -5.40 24.48
N GLU A 18 -9.07 -4.60 25.05
CA GLU A 18 -9.35 -3.21 25.40
C GLU A 18 -9.70 -2.39 24.14
N ASN A 19 -8.92 -2.51 23.07
CA ASN A 19 -9.18 -1.83 21.81
C ASN A 19 -10.51 -2.27 21.18
N LEU A 20 -10.84 -3.55 21.22
CA LEU A 20 -12.14 -4.06 20.74
C LEU A 20 -13.30 -3.49 21.57
N ASN A 21 -13.13 -3.31 22.87
CA ASN A 21 -14.14 -2.67 23.72
C ASN A 21 -14.32 -1.18 23.35
N TYR A 22 -13.27 -0.46 22.98
CA TYR A 22 -13.39 0.91 22.47
C TYR A 22 -14.16 0.94 21.14
N LEU A 23 -13.84 0.05 20.20
CA LEU A 23 -14.57 -0.05 18.93
C LEU A 23 -16.05 -0.38 19.15
N HIS A 24 -16.36 -1.33 20.05
CA HIS A 24 -17.73 -1.65 20.41
C HIS A 24 -18.46 -0.44 21.01
N LYS A 25 -17.81 0.29 21.92
CA LYS A 25 -18.38 1.52 22.48
C LYS A 25 -18.66 2.55 21.39
N TRP A 26 -17.75 2.78 20.45
CA TRP A 26 -17.96 3.70 19.34
C TRP A 26 -19.11 3.29 18.42
N TYR A 27 -19.30 1.99 18.24
CA TYR A 27 -20.44 1.45 17.50
C TYR A 27 -21.77 1.75 18.24
N VAL A 28 -21.81 1.49 19.54
CA VAL A 28 -23.00 1.77 20.38
C VAL A 28 -23.30 3.26 20.46
N ASP A 29 -22.28 4.10 20.54
CA ASP A 29 -22.41 5.56 20.57
C ASP A 29 -22.77 6.18 19.19
N GLY A 30 -22.85 5.36 18.13
CA GLY A 30 -23.19 5.83 16.78
C GLY A 30 -22.07 6.56 16.05
N ILE A 31 -20.82 6.44 16.51
CA ILE A 31 -19.63 6.98 15.84
C ILE A 31 -19.27 6.09 14.65
N ILE A 32 -19.37 4.76 14.80
CA ILE A 32 -19.22 3.80 13.72
C ILE A 32 -20.58 3.57 13.07
N ASN A 33 -20.61 3.47 11.75
CA ASN A 33 -21.83 3.22 11.00
C ASN A 33 -22.58 1.97 11.51
N PRO A 34 -23.91 2.03 11.65
CA PRO A 34 -24.71 0.90 12.18
C PRO A 34 -24.68 -0.35 11.29
N ASP A 35 -24.33 -0.18 10.02
CA ASP A 35 -24.20 -1.25 9.02
C ASP A 35 -22.74 -1.68 8.77
N ALA A 36 -21.81 -1.27 9.63
CA ALA A 36 -20.38 -1.56 9.48
C ALA A 36 -20.05 -3.07 9.38
N ASN A 37 -20.91 -3.92 9.93
CA ASN A 37 -20.76 -5.38 9.89
C ASN A 37 -21.20 -6.02 8.56
N VAL A 38 -21.86 -5.28 7.66
CA VAL A 38 -22.37 -5.80 6.38
C VAL A 38 -21.89 -5.01 5.17
N VAL A 39 -21.33 -3.82 5.39
CA VAL A 39 -20.82 -2.97 4.31
C VAL A 39 -19.42 -3.43 3.91
N THR A 40 -19.22 -3.68 2.63
CA THR A 40 -17.93 -4.08 2.06
C THR A 40 -17.12 -2.90 1.54
N ASP A 41 -17.72 -1.71 1.43
CA ASP A 41 -17.09 -0.48 0.98
C ASP A 41 -17.38 0.64 1.99
N ALA A 42 -16.36 1.25 2.54
CA ALA A 42 -16.49 2.38 3.48
C ALA A 42 -17.20 3.60 2.89
N GLY A 43 -17.44 3.62 1.58
CA GLY A 43 -18.10 4.71 0.89
C GLY A 43 -17.21 5.97 0.81
N LYS A 44 -17.74 6.98 0.11
CA LYS A 44 -17.13 8.31 0.06
C LYS A 44 -17.67 9.18 1.19
N GLY A 45 -16.81 10.04 1.74
CA GLY A 45 -17.21 11.02 2.73
C GLY A 45 -16.98 10.61 4.19
N ALA A 46 -16.17 9.60 4.46
CA ALA A 46 -15.66 9.36 5.80
C ALA A 46 -14.83 10.56 6.28
N ILE A 47 -15.16 11.09 7.47
CA ILE A 47 -14.44 12.20 8.07
C ILE A 47 -13.04 11.76 8.51
N PHE A 48 -12.90 10.50 8.89
CA PHE A 48 -11.66 9.91 9.38
C PHE A 48 -11.48 8.52 8.75
N SER A 49 -10.25 8.23 8.34
CA SER A 49 -9.88 6.90 7.86
C SER A 49 -8.45 6.57 8.27
N THR A 50 -8.12 5.29 8.29
CA THR A 50 -6.76 4.80 8.48
C THR A 50 -6.31 4.08 7.23
N GLY A 51 -5.02 4.15 6.92
CA GLY A 51 -4.47 3.49 5.75
C GLY A 51 -2.97 3.31 5.83
N GLN A 52 -2.44 2.48 4.97
CA GLN A 52 -1.01 2.38 4.75
C GLN A 52 -0.60 3.53 3.82
N GLY A 53 0.33 4.36 4.27
CA GLY A 53 0.71 5.57 3.55
C GLY A 53 2.20 5.71 3.31
N TRP A 54 2.50 6.59 2.40
CA TRP A 54 3.83 7.12 2.09
C TRP A 54 3.73 8.65 2.03
N PRO A 55 4.82 9.41 2.01
CA PRO A 55 4.78 10.87 2.10
C PRO A 55 3.84 11.58 1.10
N ALA A 56 3.78 11.10 -0.15
CA ALA A 56 2.89 11.65 -1.18
C ALA A 56 1.49 11.00 -1.25
N ALA A 57 1.13 10.14 -0.30
CA ALA A 57 -0.15 9.42 -0.34
C ALA A 57 -1.37 10.32 -0.16
N ALA A 58 -1.24 11.39 0.63
CA ALA A 58 -2.33 12.30 0.94
C ALA A 58 -2.97 12.90 -0.31
N GLU A 59 -2.16 13.32 -1.26
CA GLU A 59 -2.61 13.90 -2.54
C GLU A 59 -3.39 12.88 -3.37
N SER A 60 -2.83 11.68 -3.50
CA SER A 60 -3.48 10.57 -4.21
C SER A 60 -4.82 10.18 -3.59
N TRP A 61 -4.91 10.15 -2.26
CA TRP A 61 -6.15 9.84 -1.55
C TRP A 61 -7.17 10.96 -1.68
N ALA A 62 -6.75 12.21 -1.56
CA ALA A 62 -7.62 13.38 -1.72
C ALA A 62 -8.26 13.36 -3.11
N PHE A 63 -7.47 13.14 -4.17
CA PHE A 63 -7.96 13.01 -5.53
C PHE A 63 -8.99 11.87 -5.66
N GLY A 64 -8.67 10.68 -5.16
CA GLY A 64 -9.55 9.51 -5.21
C GLY A 64 -10.89 9.72 -4.50
N GLN A 65 -10.95 10.58 -3.49
CA GLN A 65 -12.16 10.90 -2.73
C GLN A 65 -12.88 12.16 -3.24
N GLY A 66 -12.27 12.91 -4.15
CA GLY A 66 -12.83 14.17 -4.66
C GLY A 66 -12.85 15.27 -3.62
N ILE A 67 -11.85 15.31 -2.73
CA ILE A 67 -11.66 16.35 -1.72
C ILE A 67 -10.38 17.13 -2.00
N GLU A 68 -10.29 18.34 -1.47
CA GLU A 68 -9.17 19.23 -1.73
C GLU A 68 -7.89 18.77 -1.04
N LYS A 69 -7.99 18.34 0.24
CA LYS A 69 -6.84 18.00 1.06
C LYS A 69 -7.18 17.02 2.18
N TYR A 70 -6.23 16.14 2.51
CA TYR A 70 -6.20 15.37 3.76
C TYR A 70 -5.19 15.96 4.75
N ASP A 71 -5.57 16.00 6.01
CA ASP A 71 -4.62 16.11 7.10
C ASP A 71 -4.17 14.70 7.50
N VAL A 72 -2.89 14.43 7.34
CA VAL A 72 -2.32 13.10 7.57
C VAL A 72 -1.41 13.11 8.79
N THR A 73 -1.68 12.21 9.71
CA THR A 73 -0.84 11.99 10.89
C THR A 73 -0.29 10.57 10.88
N LYS A 74 1.03 10.44 10.92
CA LYS A 74 1.68 9.14 11.07
C LYS A 74 1.46 8.59 12.47
N VAL A 75 0.83 7.43 12.57
CA VAL A 75 0.53 6.77 13.85
C VAL A 75 1.59 5.70 14.18
N PHE A 76 2.09 5.00 13.16
CA PHE A 76 3.01 3.88 13.32
C PHE A 76 3.97 3.75 12.14
N GLY A 77 5.13 3.12 12.38
CA GLY A 77 6.11 2.81 11.38
C GLY A 77 7.04 3.98 11.02
N PRO A 78 7.81 3.84 9.96
CA PRO A 78 7.81 2.71 9.01
C PRO A 78 8.45 1.45 9.61
N LEU A 79 7.91 0.30 9.21
CA LEU A 79 8.39 -1.03 9.57
C LEU A 79 8.53 -1.87 8.31
N TYR A 80 9.63 -2.60 8.15
CA TYR A 80 9.71 -3.59 7.09
C TYR A 80 9.71 -5.02 7.63
N THR A 81 8.90 -5.83 6.99
CA THR A 81 8.73 -7.26 7.22
C THR A 81 9.08 -8.02 5.96
N THR A 82 9.10 -9.34 6.00
CA THR A 82 9.24 -10.16 4.80
C THR A 82 8.14 -9.85 3.76
N GLU A 83 6.92 -9.63 4.22
CA GLU A 83 5.77 -9.32 3.34
C GLU A 83 5.87 -7.93 2.73
N THR A 84 6.27 -6.90 3.50
CA THR A 84 6.38 -5.53 2.96
C THR A 84 7.49 -5.39 1.93
N ILE A 85 8.61 -6.12 2.09
CA ILE A 85 9.69 -6.16 1.09
C ILE A 85 9.21 -6.84 -0.21
N GLN A 86 8.33 -7.84 -0.08
CA GLN A 86 7.79 -8.61 -1.21
C GLN A 86 6.42 -8.13 -1.68
N GLY A 87 5.95 -6.97 -1.21
CA GLY A 87 4.59 -6.48 -1.45
C GLY A 87 4.23 -6.27 -2.92
N SER A 88 5.22 -5.93 -3.75
CA SER A 88 5.04 -5.76 -5.20
C SER A 88 6.17 -6.44 -5.95
N MET A 89 5.90 -7.63 -6.44
CA MET A 89 6.88 -8.43 -7.18
C MET A 89 6.48 -8.58 -8.65
N ASN A 90 7.48 -8.58 -9.52
CA ASN A 90 7.31 -8.88 -10.94
C ASN A 90 7.93 -10.24 -11.27
N ALA A 91 7.24 -11.03 -12.07
CA ALA A 91 7.73 -12.29 -12.54
C ALA A 91 7.55 -12.44 -14.06
N VAL A 92 8.51 -13.10 -14.68
CA VAL A 92 8.41 -13.49 -16.09
C VAL A 92 8.01 -14.96 -16.16
N SER A 93 6.92 -15.25 -16.87
CA SER A 93 6.43 -16.63 -17.03
C SER A 93 7.51 -17.55 -17.60
N ALA A 94 7.69 -18.72 -16.98
CA ALA A 94 8.60 -19.75 -17.47
C ALA A 94 8.24 -20.23 -18.88
N ASN A 95 6.96 -20.12 -19.27
CA ASN A 95 6.46 -20.54 -20.58
C ASN A 95 6.50 -19.43 -21.64
N SER A 96 6.94 -18.20 -21.28
CA SER A 96 7.05 -17.11 -22.24
C SER A 96 8.14 -17.40 -23.28
N ASN A 97 7.85 -17.10 -24.54
CA ASN A 97 8.83 -17.09 -25.63
C ASN A 97 9.62 -15.76 -25.70
N TYR A 98 9.24 -14.76 -24.90
CA TYR A 98 9.77 -13.39 -24.92
C TYR A 98 10.37 -13.00 -23.57
N LYS A 99 11.11 -13.92 -22.93
CA LYS A 99 11.66 -13.69 -21.59
C LYS A 99 12.67 -12.55 -21.54
N ALA A 100 13.52 -12.48 -22.58
CA ALA A 100 14.54 -11.44 -22.67
C ALA A 100 13.91 -10.05 -22.86
N GLU A 101 12.89 -9.97 -23.70
CA GLU A 101 12.15 -8.73 -23.96
C GLU A 101 11.38 -8.28 -22.70
N ALA A 102 10.74 -9.20 -21.99
CA ALA A 102 10.06 -8.92 -20.73
C ALA A 102 11.04 -8.38 -19.66
N LEU A 103 12.20 -9.03 -19.52
CA LEU A 103 13.25 -8.53 -18.61
C LEU A 103 13.78 -7.17 -19.04
N LYS A 104 13.88 -6.91 -20.37
CA LYS A 104 14.28 -5.60 -20.88
C LYS A 104 13.28 -4.49 -20.51
N VAL A 105 11.99 -4.77 -20.59
CA VAL A 105 10.94 -3.83 -20.16
C VAL A 105 11.07 -3.53 -18.66
N LEU A 106 11.22 -4.57 -17.81
CA LEU A 106 11.42 -4.39 -16.38
C LEU A 106 12.70 -3.59 -16.07
N GLN A 107 13.78 -3.84 -16.83
CA GLN A 107 15.00 -3.05 -16.71
C GLN A 107 14.75 -1.58 -17.03
N LEU A 108 14.11 -1.26 -18.16
CA LEU A 108 13.80 0.11 -18.57
C LEU A 108 12.96 0.84 -17.53
N MET A 109 11.98 0.19 -16.91
CA MET A 109 11.16 0.76 -15.84
C MET A 109 11.96 1.16 -14.60
N ASN A 110 13.17 0.63 -14.43
CA ASN A 110 14.02 0.91 -13.28
C ASN A 110 15.28 1.71 -13.61
N THR A 111 15.58 1.96 -14.90
CA THR A 111 16.84 2.61 -15.32
C THR A 111 16.66 3.73 -16.33
N ASP A 112 15.47 3.86 -16.94
CA ASP A 112 15.17 4.89 -17.94
C ASP A 112 14.02 5.79 -17.44
N ALA A 113 14.36 7.00 -17.00
CA ALA A 113 13.41 7.95 -16.44
C ALA A 113 12.30 8.33 -17.46
N LYS A 114 12.66 8.48 -18.74
CA LYS A 114 11.68 8.83 -19.78
C LYS A 114 10.66 7.71 -19.99
N PHE A 115 11.13 6.48 -20.07
CA PHE A 115 10.27 5.31 -20.16
C PHE A 115 9.39 5.15 -18.92
N ARG A 116 9.98 5.35 -17.74
CA ARG A 116 9.27 5.27 -16.47
C ARG A 116 8.16 6.32 -16.36
N ASN A 117 8.45 7.58 -16.74
CA ASN A 117 7.47 8.67 -16.77
C ASN A 117 6.35 8.40 -17.78
N MET A 118 6.70 7.89 -18.97
CA MET A 118 5.70 7.52 -19.97
C MET A 118 4.76 6.42 -19.48
N CYS A 119 5.24 5.43 -18.75
CA CYS A 119 4.39 4.42 -18.13
C CYS A 119 3.47 5.02 -17.06
N ALA A 120 4.00 5.94 -16.23
CA ALA A 120 3.25 6.51 -15.12
C ALA A 120 2.21 7.55 -15.57
N PHE A 121 2.58 8.42 -16.51
CA PHE A 121 1.79 9.62 -16.86
C PHE A 121 1.26 9.59 -18.30
N GLY A 122 1.63 8.60 -19.12
CA GLY A 122 1.31 8.52 -20.52
C GLY A 122 2.31 9.24 -21.42
N THR A 123 1.95 9.43 -22.69
CA THR A 123 2.84 10.04 -23.69
C THR A 123 2.83 11.55 -23.61
N GLU A 124 4.03 12.14 -23.76
CA GLU A 124 4.23 13.58 -23.82
C GLU A 124 3.42 14.23 -24.97
N GLY A 125 2.86 15.40 -24.70
CA GLY A 125 2.03 16.17 -25.61
C GLY A 125 0.60 15.66 -25.77
N ASN A 126 0.26 14.47 -25.23
CA ASN A 126 -1.08 13.92 -25.24
C ASN A 126 -1.65 13.73 -23.83
N PHE A 127 -0.92 13.07 -22.96
CA PHE A 127 -1.35 12.80 -21.59
C PHE A 127 -0.60 13.63 -20.55
N MET A 128 0.63 14.01 -20.86
CA MET A 128 1.46 14.81 -19.96
C MET A 128 2.34 15.77 -20.74
N GLN A 129 2.89 16.77 -20.04
CA GLN A 129 3.89 17.72 -20.53
C GLN A 129 4.99 17.84 -19.49
N TYR A 130 6.26 17.85 -19.95
CA TYR A 130 7.38 18.22 -19.10
C TYR A 130 7.44 19.74 -18.94
N GLU A 131 7.67 20.18 -17.72
CA GLU A 131 7.97 21.57 -17.37
C GLU A 131 9.47 21.84 -17.46
N GLU A 132 9.86 23.12 -17.43
CA GLU A 132 11.28 23.53 -17.52
C GLU A 132 12.13 23.02 -16.34
N ASP A 133 11.54 22.81 -15.18
CA ASP A 133 12.18 22.28 -13.97
C ASP A 133 12.26 20.74 -13.94
N GLY A 134 11.70 20.08 -14.94
CA GLY A 134 11.69 18.61 -15.06
C GLY A 134 10.50 17.93 -14.37
N THR A 135 9.59 18.71 -13.76
CA THR A 135 8.33 18.17 -13.26
C THR A 135 7.38 17.84 -14.42
N VAL A 136 6.28 17.16 -14.11
CA VAL A 136 5.29 16.74 -15.10
C VAL A 136 3.93 17.33 -14.76
N THR A 137 3.32 18.02 -15.75
CA THR A 137 1.91 18.41 -15.69
C THR A 137 1.07 17.38 -16.44
N LYS A 138 0.04 16.83 -15.78
CA LYS A 138 -0.94 15.97 -16.42
C LYS A 138 -1.91 16.80 -17.25
N LEU A 139 -2.07 16.41 -18.50
CA LEU A 139 -3.01 17.05 -19.43
C LEU A 139 -4.39 16.37 -19.46
N ARG A 140 -4.45 15.12 -18.96
CA ARG A 140 -5.66 14.28 -18.95
C ARG A 140 -5.62 13.32 -17.76
N ASP A 141 -6.79 12.95 -17.26
CA ASP A 141 -6.96 12.06 -16.11
C ASP A 141 -7.37 10.62 -16.48
N ASP A 142 -7.52 10.32 -17.75
CA ASP A 142 -7.96 9.02 -18.26
C ASP A 142 -6.81 8.03 -18.50
N TRP A 143 -5.56 8.41 -18.21
CA TRP A 143 -4.43 7.50 -18.11
C TRP A 143 -4.18 7.14 -16.62
N VAL A 144 -4.44 5.89 -16.28
CA VAL A 144 -4.28 5.38 -14.91
C VAL A 144 -3.25 4.27 -14.88
N TRP A 145 -2.17 4.50 -14.15
CA TRP A 145 -1.13 3.51 -13.89
C TRP A 145 -0.83 3.46 -12.39
N PRO A 146 -0.98 2.30 -11.73
CA PRO A 146 -0.65 2.17 -10.30
C PRO A 146 0.88 2.18 -10.12
N THR A 147 1.44 3.36 -9.95
CA THR A 147 2.89 3.62 -9.93
C THR A 147 3.64 2.84 -8.86
N TYR A 148 2.97 2.45 -7.79
CA TYR A 148 3.55 1.67 -6.68
C TYR A 148 3.72 0.18 -6.99
N THR A 149 3.16 -0.34 -8.07
CA THR A 149 3.22 -1.78 -8.39
C THR A 149 4.44 -2.16 -9.20
N GLN A 150 5.04 -1.24 -9.94
CA GLN A 150 6.13 -1.54 -10.87
C GLN A 150 7.06 -0.36 -11.05
N GLY A 151 8.36 -0.66 -11.05
CA GLY A 151 9.42 0.32 -11.27
C GLY A 151 9.73 1.18 -10.04
N THR A 152 10.93 1.73 -10.02
CA THR A 152 11.37 2.61 -8.93
C THR A 152 10.72 3.98 -9.00
N PHE A 153 10.46 4.59 -7.83
CA PHE A 153 10.06 6.01 -7.72
C PHE A 153 11.23 6.97 -7.93
N PHE A 154 12.47 6.55 -7.64
CA PHE A 154 13.63 7.43 -7.58
C PHE A 154 14.11 7.98 -8.93
N ILE A 155 13.51 7.55 -10.03
CA ILE A 155 13.71 8.11 -11.38
C ILE A 155 12.39 8.66 -11.97
N LEU A 156 11.30 8.63 -11.22
CA LEU A 156 10.01 9.16 -11.62
C LEU A 156 10.00 10.67 -11.37
N ALA A 157 9.54 11.46 -12.33
CA ALA A 157 9.30 12.88 -12.15
C ALA A 157 8.18 13.11 -11.12
N THR A 158 8.27 14.20 -10.38
CA THR A 158 7.16 14.68 -9.55
C THR A 158 6.16 15.45 -10.41
N GLN A 159 4.90 15.54 -9.97
CA GLN A 159 3.91 16.37 -10.62
C GLN A 159 4.14 17.85 -10.28
N SER A 160 3.85 18.75 -11.22
CA SER A 160 4.07 20.19 -11.04
C SER A 160 3.18 20.82 -9.97
N ASP A 161 2.07 20.19 -9.64
CA ASP A 161 1.13 20.57 -8.58
C ASP A 161 1.32 19.77 -7.28
N GLY A 162 2.31 18.85 -7.25
CA GLY A 162 2.63 18.00 -6.11
C GLY A 162 3.82 18.51 -5.31
N ASP A 163 4.23 17.70 -4.32
CA ASP A 163 5.42 17.96 -3.52
C ASP A 163 6.70 17.62 -4.33
N PRO A 164 7.56 18.59 -4.64
CA PRO A 164 8.79 18.35 -5.39
C PRO A 164 9.76 17.39 -4.68
N ASP A 165 9.70 17.32 -3.36
CA ASP A 165 10.57 16.49 -2.52
C ASP A 165 9.96 15.11 -2.20
N ALA A 166 8.82 14.77 -2.81
CA ALA A 166 8.06 13.55 -2.49
C ALA A 166 8.94 12.28 -2.51
N TRP A 167 9.81 12.13 -3.50
CA TRP A 167 10.64 10.91 -3.63
C TRP A 167 11.83 10.89 -2.68
N GLU A 168 12.40 12.03 -2.31
CA GLU A 168 13.41 12.10 -1.26
C GLU A 168 12.79 11.77 0.10
N GLN A 169 11.58 12.25 0.39
CA GLN A 169 10.84 11.88 1.61
C GLN A 169 10.52 10.38 1.66
N VAL A 170 10.18 9.76 0.51
CA VAL A 170 9.99 8.30 0.42
C VAL A 170 11.30 7.56 0.72
N LYS A 171 12.41 8.06 0.23
CA LYS A 171 13.73 7.48 0.50
C LYS A 171 14.09 7.59 1.99
N GLU A 172 13.91 8.77 2.58
CA GLU A 172 14.10 8.98 4.02
C GLU A 172 13.19 8.06 4.85
N GLN A 173 11.94 7.90 4.44
CA GLN A 173 11.03 6.95 5.07
C GLN A 173 11.56 5.51 5.03
N ASN A 174 12.05 5.06 3.88
CA ASN A 174 12.64 3.73 3.74
C ASN A 174 13.91 3.57 4.58
N GLU A 175 14.79 4.57 4.60
CA GLU A 175 16.03 4.55 5.37
C GLU A 175 15.79 4.57 6.89
N SER A 176 14.71 5.22 7.34
CA SER A 176 14.30 5.27 8.74
C SER A 176 13.51 4.03 9.21
N ALA A 177 13.18 3.13 8.29
CA ALA A 177 12.36 1.97 8.60
C ALA A 177 13.09 1.00 9.53
N THR A 178 12.37 0.50 10.52
CA THR A 178 12.85 -0.52 11.45
C THR A 178 12.51 -1.92 10.96
N SER A 179 13.39 -2.87 11.26
CA SER A 179 13.18 -4.27 10.90
C SER A 179 12.25 -4.95 11.89
N SER A 180 11.29 -5.72 11.38
CA SER A 180 10.58 -6.68 12.21
C SER A 180 11.53 -7.74 12.78
N THR A 181 11.30 -8.18 14.02
CA THR A 181 12.03 -9.30 14.63
C THR A 181 11.84 -10.62 13.89
N CYS A 182 10.79 -10.70 13.04
CA CYS A 182 10.47 -11.85 12.20
C CYS A 182 10.91 -11.69 10.75
N LEU A 183 11.72 -10.68 10.44
CA LEU A 183 12.22 -10.49 9.06
C LEU A 183 12.98 -11.73 8.58
N GLY A 184 12.64 -12.22 7.40
CA GLY A 184 13.22 -13.42 6.78
C GLY A 184 12.55 -14.73 7.22
N PHE A 185 11.63 -14.69 8.20
CA PHE A 185 10.85 -15.87 8.55
C PHE A 185 9.83 -16.17 7.47
N VAL A 186 9.80 -17.43 7.02
CA VAL A 186 8.80 -17.96 6.11
C VAL A 186 8.14 -19.15 6.78
N PHE A 187 6.82 -19.08 6.95
CA PHE A 187 6.06 -20.18 7.52
C PHE A 187 5.84 -21.28 6.49
N ASP A 188 6.17 -22.52 6.84
CA ASP A 188 5.85 -23.69 6.03
C ASP A 188 4.47 -24.24 6.45
N PRO A 189 3.43 -24.11 5.63
CA PRO A 189 2.09 -24.56 5.96
C PRO A 189 1.88 -26.07 5.73
N GLU A 190 2.79 -26.75 5.03
CA GLU A 190 2.58 -28.15 4.58
C GLU A 190 2.29 -29.10 5.76
N PRO A 191 3.02 -29.06 6.88
CA PRO A 191 2.78 -29.97 8.00
C PRO A 191 1.47 -29.76 8.75
N VAL A 192 0.82 -28.58 8.57
CA VAL A 192 -0.34 -28.13 9.39
C VAL A 192 -1.54 -27.66 8.53
N GLN A 193 -1.64 -28.17 7.31
CA GLN A 193 -2.72 -27.77 6.38
C GLN A 193 -4.12 -28.07 6.91
N ASN A 194 -4.29 -29.18 7.63
CA ASN A 194 -5.59 -29.55 8.20
C ASN A 194 -5.99 -28.60 9.34
N GLU A 195 -5.04 -28.22 10.17
CA GLU A 195 -5.25 -27.25 11.26
C GLU A 195 -5.60 -25.88 10.70
N ILE A 196 -4.92 -25.45 9.64
CA ILE A 196 -5.25 -24.20 8.93
C ILE A 196 -6.65 -24.25 8.37
N ALA A 197 -7.05 -25.35 7.71
CA ALA A 197 -8.40 -25.51 7.17
C ALA A 197 -9.48 -25.44 8.28
N ASN A 198 -9.23 -26.06 9.42
CA ASN A 198 -10.13 -26.04 10.57
C ASN A 198 -10.26 -24.62 11.16
N VAL A 199 -9.14 -23.90 11.29
CA VAL A 199 -9.13 -22.51 11.78
C VAL A 199 -9.89 -21.61 10.80
N ASN A 200 -9.65 -21.73 9.50
CA ASN A 200 -10.34 -20.95 8.48
C ASN A 200 -11.86 -21.21 8.51
N THR A 201 -12.28 -22.46 8.65
CA THR A 201 -13.72 -22.80 8.78
C THR A 201 -14.35 -22.13 10.01
N ALA A 202 -13.66 -22.17 11.15
CA ALA A 202 -14.15 -21.52 12.36
C ALA A 202 -14.19 -19.99 12.20
N TRP A 203 -13.20 -19.40 11.53
CA TRP A 203 -13.13 -17.97 11.26
C TRP A 203 -14.20 -17.49 10.30
N GLU A 204 -14.47 -18.24 9.21
CA GLU A 204 -15.55 -17.96 8.28
C GLU A 204 -16.93 -18.00 8.97
N LYS A 205 -17.15 -18.98 9.84
CA LYS A 205 -18.37 -19.04 10.64
C LYS A 205 -18.53 -17.80 11.52
N TYR A 206 -17.47 -17.40 12.22
CA TYR A 206 -17.48 -16.22 13.08
C TYR A 206 -17.75 -14.92 12.30
N ASN A 207 -17.19 -14.78 11.10
CA ASN A 207 -17.39 -13.58 10.26
C ASN A 207 -18.79 -13.50 9.65
N ASN A 208 -19.52 -14.59 9.58
CA ASN A 208 -20.86 -14.66 8.98
C ASN A 208 -22.00 -14.63 10.02
N GLU A 209 -21.68 -14.67 11.30
CA GLU A 209 -22.61 -14.51 12.41
C GLU A 209 -22.65 -13.08 12.94
#